data_0b2278dc2e22a2bdc260b8925ce5118a
#
_entry.id   0b2278dc2e22a2bdc260b8925ce5118a
#
_cell.length_a   1.000
_cell.length_b   1.000
_cell.length_c   1.000
_cell.angle_alpha   90.00
_cell.angle_beta   90.00
_cell.angle_gamma   90.00
#
_symmetry.space_group_name_H-M   'P 1'
#
loop_
_entity.id
_entity.type
_entity.pdbx_description
1 polymer ?
#
loop_
_entity_poly.entity_id
_entity_poly.type
_entity_poly.pdbx_seq_one_letter_code
_entity_poly.pdbx_strand_id
1 'polypeptide(L)'
;WYEWRTENELRQPYFFYNKENLQIFTAGLFWRRSNGDIETSIITREAVPPLDTIHNRSPLILNTSQIESWLSDKEVDLIYDDIKNVNYEDILFHKVDIAVNNTKNINASLINKYEEVPF
;
A
#
# COMPACT_ATOMS: atom_id res chain seq x y z
N TRP A 1 2.50 -1.15 -4.26
CA TRP A 1 1.24 -1.91 -4.26
C TRP A 1 0.28 -1.37 -5.29
N TYR A 2 -0.84 -2.07 -5.47
CA TYR A 2 -1.91 -1.65 -6.38
C TYR A 2 -3.15 -1.28 -5.58
N GLU A 3 -3.87 -0.26 -6.07
CA GLU A 3 -5.23 0.09 -5.68
C GLU A 3 -6.09 0.28 -6.92
N TRP A 4 -7.40 0.19 -6.76
CA TRP A 4 -8.34 0.28 -7.88
C TRP A 4 -9.35 1.41 -7.66
N ARG A 5 -9.55 2.21 -8.70
CA ARG A 5 -10.64 3.17 -8.79
C ARG A 5 -11.65 2.73 -9.85
N THR A 6 -12.93 2.86 -9.58
CA THR A 6 -13.95 2.66 -10.60
C THR A 6 -14.02 3.88 -11.50
N GLU A 7 -13.73 3.68 -12.79
CA GLU A 7 -13.80 4.69 -13.84
C GLU A 7 -14.65 4.14 -14.98
N ASN A 8 -15.74 4.83 -15.35
CA ASN A 8 -16.65 4.41 -16.42
C ASN A 8 -17.07 2.93 -16.32
N GLU A 9 -17.46 2.50 -15.12
CA GLU A 9 -17.85 1.11 -14.79
C GLU A 9 -16.70 0.08 -14.84
N LEU A 10 -15.47 0.49 -15.13
CA LEU A 10 -14.29 -0.36 -15.13
C LEU A 10 -13.47 -0.18 -13.85
N ARG A 11 -12.87 -1.27 -13.37
CA ARG A 11 -11.91 -1.24 -12.28
C ARG A 11 -10.53 -0.92 -12.83
N GLN A 12 -10.17 0.37 -12.81
CA GLN A 12 -8.88 0.87 -13.26
C GLN A 12 -7.83 0.68 -12.16
N PRO A 13 -6.76 -0.10 -12.38
CA PRO A 13 -5.67 -0.25 -11.44
C PRO A 13 -4.69 0.92 -11.49
N TYR A 14 -4.15 1.23 -10.31
CA TYR A 14 -3.09 2.22 -10.09
C TYR A 14 -1.95 1.56 -9.32
N PHE A 15 -0.71 1.80 -9.74
CA PHE A 15 0.49 1.35 -9.05
C PHE A 15 1.03 2.47 -8.16
N PHE A 16 1.20 2.17 -6.88
CA PHE A 16 1.73 3.07 -5.87
C PHE A 16 3.18 2.69 -5.54
N TYR A 17 4.05 3.69 -5.44
CA TYR A 17 5.48 3.50 -5.23
C TYR A 17 6.10 4.70 -4.50
N ASN A 18 7.26 4.52 -3.91
CA ASN A 18 8.05 5.61 -3.34
C ASN A 18 8.73 6.40 -4.47
N LYS A 19 8.70 7.74 -4.43
CA LYS A 19 9.26 8.62 -5.48
C LYS A 19 10.76 8.40 -5.75
N GLU A 20 11.50 7.92 -4.75
CA GLU A 20 12.94 7.60 -4.84
C GLU A 20 13.17 6.10 -5.09
N ASN A 21 12.14 5.33 -5.38
CA ASN A 21 12.16 3.87 -5.53
C ASN A 21 12.68 3.14 -4.29
N LEU A 22 12.54 3.73 -3.11
CA LEU A 22 12.88 3.11 -1.85
C LEU A 22 11.84 2.06 -1.46
N GLN A 23 12.26 1.12 -0.64
CA GLN A 23 11.36 0.12 -0.07
C GLN A 23 10.32 0.77 0.83
N ILE A 24 9.07 0.36 0.69
CA ILE A 24 7.95 0.79 1.51
C ILE A 24 7.72 -0.25 2.60
N PHE A 25 7.64 0.22 3.85
CA PHE A 25 7.31 -0.61 5.00
C PHE A 25 5.91 -0.29 5.48
N THR A 26 5.10 -1.31 5.69
CA THR A 26 3.72 -1.18 6.19
C THR A 26 3.59 -1.89 7.53
N ALA A 27 2.78 -1.32 8.42
CA ALA A 27 2.40 -1.99 9.65
C ALA A 27 1.56 -3.24 9.33
N GLY A 28 1.85 -4.32 10.03
CA GLY A 28 1.12 -5.57 9.89
C GLY A 28 1.10 -6.35 11.19
N LEU A 29 0.19 -7.30 11.24
CA LEU A 29 0.09 -8.28 12.33
C LEU A 29 0.32 -9.66 11.75
N PHE A 30 0.82 -10.56 12.57
CA PHE A 30 0.89 -11.97 12.23
C PHE A 30 0.47 -12.82 13.42
N TRP A 31 0.02 -14.01 13.12
CA TRP A 31 -0.21 -15.02 14.14
C TRP A 31 0.15 -16.39 13.60
N ARG A 32 0.50 -17.28 14.50
CA ARG A 32 0.86 -18.66 14.18
C ARG A 32 -0.29 -19.60 14.55
N ARG A 33 -0.76 -20.36 13.59
CA ARG A 33 -1.73 -21.43 13.82
C ARG A 33 -1.12 -22.61 14.57
N SER A 34 -1.96 -23.47 15.15
CA SER A 34 -1.54 -24.68 15.84
C SER A 34 -0.82 -25.69 14.93
N ASN A 35 -1.09 -25.67 13.63
CA ASN A 35 -0.41 -26.48 12.60
C ASN A 35 0.94 -25.89 12.15
N GLY A 36 1.35 -24.76 12.69
CA GLY A 36 2.62 -24.07 12.36
C GLY A 36 2.52 -23.03 11.25
N ASP A 37 1.40 -22.91 10.54
CA ASP A 37 1.20 -21.90 9.51
C ASP A 37 1.23 -20.49 10.11
N ILE A 38 1.73 -19.54 9.34
CA ILE A 38 1.72 -18.12 9.69
C ILE A 38 0.69 -17.41 8.82
N GLU A 39 -0.23 -16.72 9.46
CA GLU A 39 -1.16 -15.80 8.80
C GLU A 39 -0.74 -14.38 9.09
N THR A 40 -0.91 -13.50 8.10
CA THR A 40 -0.55 -12.09 8.21
C THR A 40 -1.70 -11.19 7.77
N SER A 41 -1.76 -9.99 8.33
CA SER A 41 -2.70 -8.95 7.93
C SER A 41 -2.00 -7.61 7.90
N ILE A 42 -2.22 -6.82 6.84
CA ILE A 42 -1.74 -5.45 6.74
C ILE A 42 -2.75 -4.53 7.42
N ILE A 43 -2.25 -3.62 8.26
CA ILE A 43 -3.07 -2.59 8.87
C ILE A 43 -3.30 -1.49 7.84
N THR A 44 -4.57 -1.10 7.70
CA THR A 44 -4.98 0.02 6.86
C THR A 44 -5.62 1.12 7.69
N ARG A 45 -5.62 2.32 7.15
CA ARG A 45 -6.28 3.49 7.72
C ARG A 45 -7.10 4.22 6.65
N GLU A 46 -7.86 5.22 7.04
CA GLU A 46 -8.46 6.17 6.11
C GLU A 46 -7.35 6.82 5.27
N ALA A 47 -7.52 6.80 3.96
CA ALA A 47 -6.57 7.42 3.06
C ALA A 47 -6.60 8.95 3.19
N VAL A 48 -5.45 9.58 3.01
CA VAL A 48 -5.30 11.04 2.99
C VAL A 48 -4.87 11.51 1.60
N PRO A 49 -5.10 12.79 1.25
CA PRO A 49 -4.64 13.32 -0.04
C PRO A 49 -3.13 13.10 -0.28
N PRO A 50 -2.75 12.74 -1.52
CA PRO A 50 -3.59 12.56 -2.70
C PRO A 50 -4.13 11.13 -2.89
N LEU A 51 -3.82 10.18 -1.98
CA LEU A 51 -4.15 8.76 -2.11
C LEU A 51 -5.67 8.50 -2.10
N ASP A 52 -6.42 9.30 -1.33
CA ASP A 52 -7.89 9.26 -1.22
C ASP A 52 -8.61 9.47 -2.55
N THR A 53 -7.95 10.07 -3.54
CA THR A 53 -8.49 10.21 -4.90
C THR A 53 -8.64 8.89 -5.64
N ILE A 54 -7.92 7.86 -5.19
CA ILE A 54 -7.93 6.53 -5.81
C ILE A 54 -8.73 5.54 -4.96
N HIS A 55 -8.46 5.50 -3.67
CA HIS A 55 -9.13 4.57 -2.75
C HIS A 55 -9.29 5.23 -1.37
N ASN A 56 -10.40 4.94 -0.68
CA ASN A 56 -10.72 5.53 0.63
C ASN A 56 -9.90 4.95 1.79
N ARG A 57 -9.16 3.87 1.56
CA ARG A 57 -8.23 3.26 2.54
C ARG A 57 -6.84 3.19 1.95
N SER A 58 -5.83 3.30 2.81
CA SER A 58 -4.42 3.09 2.46
C SER A 58 -3.73 2.21 3.50
N PRO A 59 -2.66 1.49 3.13
CA PRO A 59 -1.79 0.83 4.10
C PRO A 59 -1.23 1.85 5.10
N LEU A 60 -1.06 1.45 6.35
CA LEU A 60 -0.34 2.24 7.33
C LEU A 60 1.16 2.13 7.04
N ILE A 61 1.70 3.12 6.33
CA ILE A 61 3.11 3.18 5.95
C ILE A 61 3.91 3.76 7.10
N LEU A 62 5.05 3.15 7.40
CA LEU A 62 5.92 3.51 8.51
C LEU A 62 7.25 4.05 8.01
N ASN A 63 7.72 5.15 8.59
CA ASN A 63 9.10 5.60 8.47
C ASN A 63 10.03 4.82 9.42
N THR A 64 11.33 5.04 9.34
CA THR A 64 12.33 4.28 10.11
C THR A 64 12.07 4.31 11.63
N SER A 65 11.80 5.48 12.21
CA SER A 65 11.55 5.60 13.65
C SER A 65 10.23 4.93 14.06
N GLN A 66 9.23 4.97 13.20
CA GLN A 66 7.96 4.29 13.43
C GLN A 66 8.07 2.77 13.31
N ILE A 67 8.96 2.26 12.44
CA ILE A 67 9.26 0.82 12.36
C ILE A 67 9.85 0.33 13.69
N GLU A 68 10.81 1.07 14.24
CA GLU A 68 11.42 0.73 15.53
C GLU A 68 10.37 0.70 16.65
N SER A 69 9.49 1.69 16.70
CA SER A 69 8.39 1.73 17.67
C SER A 69 7.41 0.56 17.47
N TRP A 70 7.01 0.30 16.22
CA TRP A 70 6.08 -0.79 15.89
C TRP A 70 6.59 -2.17 16.30
N LEU A 71 7.89 -2.41 16.20
CA LEU A 71 8.54 -3.67 16.56
C LEU A 71 9.03 -3.73 18.01
N SER A 72 8.77 -2.71 18.82
CA SER A 72 9.20 -2.64 20.21
C SER A 72 8.24 -3.34 21.17
N ASP A 73 8.69 -3.53 22.40
CA ASP A 73 7.88 -4.05 23.52
C ASP A 73 7.13 -2.93 24.28
N LYS A 74 6.94 -1.75 23.65
CA LYS A 74 6.18 -0.63 24.26
C LYS A 74 4.71 -1.01 24.45
N GLU A 75 4.08 -0.34 25.40
CA GLU A 75 2.61 -0.37 25.53
C GLU A 75 1.93 0.11 24.24
N VAL A 76 0.80 -0.52 23.90
CA VAL A 76 0.08 -0.27 22.63
C VAL A 76 -0.28 1.21 22.44
N ASP A 77 -0.67 1.91 23.50
CA ASP A 77 -1.02 3.33 23.41
C ASP A 77 0.17 4.20 23.03
N LEU A 78 1.38 3.87 23.51
CA LEU A 78 2.62 4.58 23.13
C LEU A 78 3.01 4.29 21.69
N ILE A 79 2.85 3.05 21.24
CA ILE A 79 3.06 2.70 19.83
C ILE A 79 2.08 3.47 18.93
N TYR A 80 0.79 3.51 19.33
CA TYR A 80 -0.22 4.26 18.57
C TYR A 80 0.14 5.73 18.45
N ASP A 81 0.58 6.37 19.54
CA ASP A 81 1.00 7.78 19.53
C ASP A 81 2.18 8.03 18.57
N ASP A 82 3.12 7.09 18.48
CA ASP A 82 4.25 7.19 17.57
C ASP A 82 3.87 7.05 16.09
N ILE A 83 2.84 6.24 15.78
CA ILE A 83 2.46 5.88 14.40
C ILE A 83 1.22 6.59 13.86
N LYS A 84 0.44 7.29 14.69
CA LYS A 84 -0.81 7.96 14.25
C LYS A 84 -0.60 9.04 13.21
N ASN A 85 0.57 9.69 13.23
CA ASN A 85 0.93 10.72 12.27
C ASN A 85 1.71 10.10 11.12
N VAL A 86 1.06 10.01 9.97
CA VAL A 86 1.66 9.46 8.75
C VAL A 86 1.86 10.56 7.72
N ASN A 87 2.93 10.41 6.95
CA ASN A 87 3.22 11.26 5.81
C ASN A 87 3.33 10.39 4.56
N TYR A 88 2.55 10.72 3.53
CA TYR A 88 2.53 10.04 2.24
C TYR A 88 3.10 10.91 1.11
N GLU A 89 3.80 12.02 1.41
CA GLU A 89 4.37 12.95 0.41
C GLU A 89 5.36 12.28 -0.55
N ASP A 90 5.98 11.20 -0.11
CA ASP A 90 6.92 10.42 -0.92
C ASP A 90 6.25 9.30 -1.72
N ILE A 91 4.94 9.13 -1.57
CA ILE A 91 4.19 8.11 -2.29
C ILE A 91 3.56 8.72 -3.53
N LEU A 92 3.96 8.22 -4.67
CA LEU A 92 3.41 8.55 -5.98
C LEU A 92 2.60 7.38 -6.51
N PHE A 93 1.76 7.67 -7.50
CA PHE A 93 1.01 6.64 -8.19
C PHE A 93 0.75 7.03 -9.66
N HIS A 94 0.51 6.02 -10.48
CA HIS A 94 0.07 6.20 -11.86
C HIS A 94 -0.84 5.05 -12.30
N LYS A 95 -1.63 5.30 -13.34
CA LYS A 95 -2.40 4.25 -14.00
C LYS A 95 -1.48 3.18 -14.57
N VAL A 96 -1.93 1.94 -14.50
CA VAL A 96 -1.28 0.81 -15.16
C VAL A 96 -2.29 0.05 -16.00
N ASP A 97 -1.79 -0.85 -16.84
CA ASP A 97 -2.63 -1.68 -17.71
C ASP A 97 -3.57 -2.58 -16.87
N ILE A 98 -4.79 -2.75 -17.35
CA ILE A 98 -5.79 -3.64 -16.73
C ILE A 98 -5.35 -5.11 -16.73
N ALA A 99 -4.31 -5.47 -17.46
CA ALA A 99 -3.70 -6.80 -17.43
C ALA A 99 -3.31 -7.24 -16.00
N VAL A 100 -3.04 -6.30 -15.09
CA VAL A 100 -2.76 -6.60 -13.66
C VAL A 100 -3.96 -7.25 -12.96
N ASN A 101 -5.19 -7.07 -13.46
CA ASN A 101 -6.39 -7.69 -12.91
C ASN A 101 -6.42 -9.22 -13.08
N ASN A 102 -5.58 -9.76 -13.96
CA ASN A 102 -5.43 -11.20 -14.12
C ASN A 102 -4.19 -11.69 -13.36
N THR A 103 -4.42 -12.43 -12.28
CA THR A 103 -3.35 -12.96 -11.42
C THR A 103 -2.38 -13.94 -12.10
N LYS A 104 -2.68 -14.40 -13.32
CA LYS A 104 -1.76 -15.20 -14.14
C LYS A 104 -0.67 -14.36 -14.81
N ASN A 105 -0.87 -13.05 -14.91
CA ASN A 105 0.12 -12.12 -15.43
C ASN A 105 1.11 -11.78 -14.31
N ILE A 106 2.40 -12.09 -14.50
CA ILE A 106 3.45 -11.97 -13.48
C ILE A 106 4.71 -11.25 -13.99
N ASN A 107 4.61 -10.53 -15.10
CA ASN A 107 5.78 -9.87 -15.68
C ASN A 107 6.01 -8.46 -15.09
N ALA A 108 7.26 -7.99 -15.15
CA ALA A 108 7.65 -6.70 -14.58
C ALA A 108 6.99 -5.48 -15.27
N SER A 109 6.51 -5.64 -16.51
CA SER A 109 5.86 -4.53 -17.24
C SER A 109 4.51 -4.13 -16.66
N LEU A 110 3.91 -4.92 -15.77
CA LEU A 110 2.65 -4.59 -15.10
C LEU A 110 2.70 -3.32 -14.25
N ILE A 111 3.90 -2.88 -13.85
CA ILE A 111 4.08 -1.62 -13.12
C ILE A 111 4.31 -0.41 -14.02
N ASN A 112 4.42 -0.62 -15.34
CA ASN A 112 4.68 0.48 -16.29
C ASN A 112 3.47 1.41 -16.35
N LYS A 113 3.76 2.72 -16.49
CA LYS A 113 2.72 3.71 -16.67
C LYS A 113 1.92 3.39 -17.93
N TYR A 114 0.59 3.37 -17.79
CA TYR A 114 -0.31 3.22 -18.92
C TYR A 114 -0.30 4.49 -19.75
N GLU A 115 0.09 4.39 -21.02
CA GLU A 115 0.02 5.47 -21.99
C GLU A 115 -1.30 5.30 -22.78
N GLU A 116 -2.20 6.28 -22.64
CA GLU A 116 -3.37 6.34 -23.51
C GLU A 116 -2.88 6.59 -24.94
N VAL A 117 -3.07 5.63 -25.82
CA VAL A 117 -2.78 5.82 -27.24
C VAL A 117 -3.85 6.76 -27.79
N PRO A 118 -3.51 7.98 -28.23
CA PRO A 118 -4.50 8.85 -28.85
C PRO A 118 -5.01 8.21 -30.13
N PHE A 119 -6.31 8.14 -30.26
CA PHE A 119 -6.99 7.69 -31.48
C PHE A 119 -6.82 8.70 -32.62
#